data_21683e7888d48605a5ef7e4a62d74e91
#
_entry.id   21683e7888d48605a5ef7e4a62d74e91
#
_cell.length_a   1.000
_cell.length_b   1.000
_cell.length_c   1.000
_cell.angle_alpha   90.00
_cell.angle_beta   90.00
_cell.angle_gamma   90.00
#
_symmetry.space_group_name_H-M   'P 1'
#
loop_
_entity.id
_entity.type
_entity.pdbx_description
1 polymer ?
#
loop_
_entity_poly.entity_id
_entity_poly.type
_entity_poly.pdbx_seq_one_letter_code
_entity_poly.pdbx_strand_id
1 'polypeptide(L)'
;MKIGIIGAGKVGATIATLLVSCRFCRQVVLADSRAKVDLRGLKKAKLRQVDVTRRAPLDAFVRSVDAVVCAAPYFLNKPIAAACAKAGVAYFDLTEDVDTTAFVRGLAAKHGRVTFMPQCGLAPGAINIVGGSLASSLSSVRYCEMRVGALPLNASNQMKYYLSWSTAGLIN
;
A
#
# COMPACT_ATOMS: atom_id res chain seq x y z
N MET A 1 9.96 -5.46 -13.58
CA MET A 1 8.57 -5.76 -13.21
C MET A 1 7.67 -4.63 -13.67
N LYS A 2 6.43 -4.93 -14.01
CA LYS A 2 5.36 -3.97 -14.23
C LYS A 2 4.47 -3.94 -12.98
N ILE A 3 4.41 -2.82 -12.29
CA ILE A 3 3.74 -2.69 -10.99
C ILE A 3 2.46 -1.89 -11.16
N GLY A 4 1.34 -2.45 -10.71
CA GLY A 4 0.06 -1.76 -10.62
C GLY A 4 -0.09 -1.08 -9.27
N ILE A 5 -0.52 0.17 -9.25
CA ILE A 5 -0.89 0.88 -8.03
C ILE A 5 -2.38 1.19 -8.11
N ILE A 6 -3.18 0.66 -7.21
CA ILE A 6 -4.61 0.96 -7.12
C ILE A 6 -4.82 2.07 -6.10
N GLY A 7 -5.38 3.18 -6.55
CA GLY A 7 -5.47 4.44 -5.81
C GLY A 7 -4.40 5.43 -6.27
N ALA A 8 -4.81 6.46 -7.00
CA ALA A 8 -3.94 7.51 -7.53
C ALA A 8 -4.01 8.81 -6.71
N GLY A 9 -4.27 8.69 -5.40
CA GLY A 9 -4.19 9.78 -4.44
C GLY A 9 -2.74 10.18 -4.10
N LYS A 10 -2.55 11.03 -3.10
CA LYS A 10 -1.22 11.49 -2.66
C LYS A 10 -0.26 10.33 -2.40
N VAL A 11 -0.70 9.31 -1.65
CA VAL A 11 0.13 8.16 -1.30
C VAL A 11 0.49 7.34 -2.54
N GLY A 12 -0.49 6.98 -3.37
CA GLY A 12 -0.23 6.20 -4.59
C GLY A 12 0.69 6.92 -5.58
N ALA A 13 0.53 8.25 -5.73
CA ALA A 13 1.42 9.06 -6.56
C ALA A 13 2.86 9.10 -6.01
N THR A 14 3.03 9.22 -4.69
CA THR A 14 4.34 9.17 -4.04
C THR A 14 5.01 7.81 -4.24
N ILE A 15 4.26 6.72 -4.04
CA ILE A 15 4.77 5.35 -4.29
C ILE A 15 5.19 5.21 -5.75
N ALA A 16 4.41 5.72 -6.70
CA ALA A 16 4.76 5.69 -8.11
C ALA A 16 6.09 6.42 -8.39
N THR A 17 6.26 7.62 -7.80
CA THR A 17 7.49 8.41 -7.92
C THR A 17 8.73 7.65 -7.42
N LEU A 18 8.61 6.96 -6.29
CA LEU A 18 9.70 6.16 -5.74
C LEU A 18 9.99 4.92 -6.60
N LEU A 19 8.95 4.20 -7.02
CA LEU A 19 9.09 2.96 -7.78
C LEU A 19 9.70 3.18 -9.18
N VAL A 20 9.42 4.28 -9.86
CA VAL A 20 10.00 4.55 -11.19
C VAL A 20 11.53 4.70 -11.16
N SER A 21 12.10 5.03 -9.99
CA SER A 21 13.55 5.13 -9.77
C SER A 21 14.21 3.76 -9.51
N CYS A 22 13.42 2.74 -9.15
CA CYS A 22 13.95 1.42 -8.86
C CYS A 22 14.36 0.67 -10.14
N ARG A 23 15.52 0.00 -10.10
CA ARG A 23 16.05 -0.78 -11.25
C ARG A 23 15.13 -1.92 -11.66
N PHE A 24 14.49 -2.61 -10.70
CA PHE A 24 13.58 -3.72 -10.96
C PHE A 24 12.25 -3.27 -11.55
N CYS A 25 11.89 -1.98 -11.44
CA CYS A 25 10.65 -1.44 -11.95
C CYS A 25 10.82 -1.00 -13.42
N ARG A 26 10.17 -1.74 -14.31
CA ARG A 26 10.12 -1.43 -15.74
C ARG A 26 9.01 -0.42 -16.06
N GLN A 27 7.87 -0.55 -15.39
CA GLN A 27 6.70 0.30 -15.59
C GLN A 27 5.84 0.34 -14.33
N VAL A 28 5.27 1.51 -14.04
CA VAL A 28 4.21 1.71 -13.04
C VAL A 28 2.91 2.05 -13.77
N VAL A 29 1.81 1.40 -13.39
CA VAL A 29 0.47 1.73 -13.87
C VAL A 29 -0.41 2.08 -12.69
N LEU A 30 -0.72 3.36 -12.53
CA LEU A 30 -1.70 3.80 -11.55
C LEU A 30 -3.12 3.55 -12.07
N ALA A 31 -3.98 3.02 -11.22
CA ALA A 31 -5.40 2.79 -11.49
C ALA A 31 -6.25 3.58 -10.50
N ASP A 32 -7.17 4.38 -11.01
CA ASP A 32 -8.13 5.12 -10.20
C ASP A 32 -9.43 5.32 -10.99
N SER A 33 -10.56 5.43 -10.31
CA SER A 33 -11.85 5.74 -10.93
C SER A 33 -11.91 7.20 -11.42
N ARG A 34 -11.14 8.08 -10.80
CA ARG A 34 -11.00 9.50 -11.10
C ARG A 34 -9.59 9.78 -11.62
N ALA A 35 -9.41 9.76 -12.92
CA ALA A 35 -8.11 9.92 -13.56
C ALA A 35 -7.61 11.39 -13.52
N LYS A 36 -7.12 11.86 -12.36
CA LYS A 36 -6.47 13.19 -12.24
C LYS A 36 -5.23 13.09 -11.37
N VAL A 37 -4.12 12.68 -11.95
CA VAL A 37 -2.80 12.69 -11.31
C VAL A 37 -1.79 13.30 -12.26
N ASP A 38 -0.98 14.20 -11.76
CA ASP A 38 0.15 14.73 -12.53
C ASP A 38 1.31 13.72 -12.52
N LEU A 39 1.59 13.17 -13.67
CA LEU A 39 2.69 12.23 -13.90
C LEU A 39 3.82 12.85 -14.73
N ARG A 40 3.85 14.20 -14.87
CA ARG A 40 4.91 14.87 -15.62
C ARG A 40 6.28 14.52 -15.06
N GLY A 41 7.21 14.19 -15.93
CA GLY A 41 8.55 13.76 -15.56
C GLY A 41 8.70 12.28 -15.20
N LEU A 42 7.62 11.54 -14.98
CA LEU A 42 7.65 10.11 -14.64
C LEU A 42 7.52 9.22 -15.89
N LYS A 43 8.58 9.15 -16.71
CA LYS A 43 8.57 8.43 -18.01
C LYS A 43 8.09 6.98 -17.95
N LYS A 44 8.28 6.29 -16.80
CA LYS A 44 7.85 4.89 -16.61
C LYS A 44 6.44 4.77 -16.01
N ALA A 45 5.78 5.86 -15.63
CA ALA A 45 4.44 5.84 -15.04
C ALA A 45 3.35 6.12 -16.07
N LYS A 46 2.24 5.39 -15.96
CA LYS A 46 1.02 5.60 -16.75
C LYS A 46 -0.19 5.61 -15.83
N LEU A 47 -1.18 6.43 -16.16
CA LEU A 47 -2.47 6.45 -15.47
C LEU A 47 -3.50 5.71 -16.33
N ARG A 48 -4.30 4.86 -15.70
CA ARG A 48 -5.46 4.20 -16.30
C ARG A 48 -6.70 4.49 -15.46
N GLN A 49 -7.75 4.92 -16.11
CA GLN A 49 -9.05 5.00 -15.43
C GLN A 49 -9.62 3.59 -15.27
N VAL A 50 -9.77 3.14 -14.04
CA VAL A 50 -10.27 1.81 -13.69
C VAL A 50 -11.17 1.92 -12.47
N ASP A 51 -12.40 1.48 -12.62
CA ASP A 51 -13.32 1.30 -11.49
C ASP A 51 -13.10 -0.07 -10.87
N VAL A 52 -12.32 -0.11 -9.78
CA VAL A 52 -11.96 -1.35 -9.08
C VAL A 52 -13.09 -1.92 -8.21
N THR A 53 -14.20 -1.20 -8.06
CA THR A 53 -15.41 -1.73 -7.41
C THR A 53 -16.15 -2.73 -8.32
N ARG A 54 -15.89 -2.65 -9.62
CA ARG A 54 -16.43 -3.56 -10.62
C ARG A 54 -15.47 -4.69 -10.90
N ARG A 55 -15.96 -5.93 -10.82
CA ARG A 55 -15.14 -7.13 -10.93
C ARG A 55 -14.36 -7.26 -12.23
N ALA A 56 -15.01 -7.07 -13.37
CA ALA A 56 -14.37 -7.27 -14.67
C ALA A 56 -13.21 -6.27 -14.94
N PRO A 57 -13.35 -4.96 -14.68
CA PRO A 57 -12.24 -4.01 -14.78
C PRO A 57 -11.10 -4.31 -13.79
N LEU A 58 -11.40 -4.71 -12.55
CA LEU A 58 -10.42 -5.10 -11.56
C LEU A 58 -9.63 -6.33 -12.02
N ASP A 59 -10.30 -7.41 -12.41
CA ASP A 59 -9.67 -8.65 -12.90
C ASP A 59 -8.80 -8.40 -14.12
N ALA A 60 -9.24 -7.54 -15.05
CA ALA A 60 -8.48 -7.16 -16.25
C ALA A 60 -7.22 -6.34 -15.87
N PHE A 61 -7.34 -5.43 -14.90
CA PHE A 61 -6.21 -4.64 -14.43
C PHE A 61 -5.17 -5.52 -13.75
N VAL A 62 -5.58 -6.36 -12.80
CA VAL A 62 -4.70 -7.25 -12.03
C VAL A 62 -3.91 -8.16 -12.97
N ARG A 63 -4.56 -8.80 -13.95
CA ARG A 63 -3.88 -9.65 -14.94
C ARG A 63 -2.90 -8.91 -15.85
N SER A 64 -2.92 -7.59 -15.87
CA SER A 64 -2.05 -6.79 -16.73
C SER A 64 -0.74 -6.37 -16.07
N VAL A 65 -0.48 -6.76 -14.83
CA VAL A 65 0.68 -6.38 -14.01
C VAL A 65 1.30 -7.56 -13.29
N ASP A 66 2.54 -7.43 -12.85
CA ASP A 66 3.28 -8.49 -12.13
C ASP A 66 3.04 -8.41 -10.60
N ALA A 67 2.74 -7.22 -10.09
CA ALA A 67 2.44 -6.98 -8.69
C ALA A 67 1.46 -5.81 -8.55
N VAL A 68 0.65 -5.84 -7.49
CA VAL A 68 -0.29 -4.78 -7.13
C VAL A 68 0.08 -4.19 -5.77
N VAL A 69 0.16 -2.86 -5.71
CA VAL A 69 0.20 -2.09 -4.45
C VAL A 69 -1.15 -1.40 -4.29
N CYS A 70 -1.86 -1.71 -3.21
CA CYS A 70 -3.15 -1.10 -2.91
C CYS A 70 -2.94 0.13 -2.01
N ALA A 71 -3.17 1.31 -2.56
CA ALA A 71 -3.20 2.61 -1.88
C ALA A 71 -4.62 3.23 -1.92
N ALA A 72 -5.63 2.38 -2.12
CA ALA A 72 -7.05 2.71 -2.08
C ALA A 72 -7.59 2.63 -0.63
N PRO A 73 -8.82 3.10 -0.36
CA PRO A 73 -9.46 2.93 0.93
C PRO A 73 -9.50 1.46 1.38
N TYR A 74 -9.30 1.22 2.68
CA TYR A 74 -9.07 -0.11 3.26
C TYR A 74 -10.16 -1.15 2.94
N PHE A 75 -11.41 -0.73 2.83
CA PHE A 75 -12.53 -1.62 2.50
C PHE A 75 -12.45 -2.25 1.08
N LEU A 76 -11.59 -1.71 0.21
CA LEU A 76 -11.31 -2.27 -1.11
C LEU A 76 -10.17 -3.30 -1.09
N ASN A 77 -9.40 -3.41 -0.02
CA ASN A 77 -8.25 -4.29 0.04
C ASN A 77 -8.61 -5.76 -0.12
N LYS A 78 -9.63 -6.25 0.60
CA LYS A 78 -10.06 -7.66 0.54
C LYS A 78 -10.44 -8.10 -0.90
N PRO A 79 -11.34 -7.38 -1.63
CA PRO A 79 -11.67 -7.76 -3.00
C PRO A 79 -10.47 -7.67 -3.97
N ILE A 80 -9.59 -6.68 -3.79
CA ILE A 80 -8.39 -6.54 -4.63
C ILE A 80 -7.40 -7.69 -4.35
N ALA A 81 -7.13 -8.00 -3.08
CA ALA A 81 -6.26 -9.11 -2.70
C ALA A 81 -6.80 -10.45 -3.22
N ALA A 82 -8.11 -10.68 -3.14
CA ALA A 82 -8.75 -11.88 -3.69
C ALA A 82 -8.60 -11.97 -5.22
N ALA A 83 -8.71 -10.85 -5.94
CA ALA A 83 -8.48 -10.81 -7.38
C ALA A 83 -7.01 -11.13 -7.72
N CYS A 84 -6.06 -10.60 -6.94
CA CYS A 84 -4.64 -10.90 -7.07
C CYS A 84 -4.35 -12.40 -6.82
N ALA A 85 -4.94 -12.98 -5.78
CA ALA A 85 -4.81 -14.41 -5.48
C ALA A 85 -5.30 -15.30 -6.63
N LYS A 86 -6.48 -14.97 -7.18
CA LYS A 86 -7.04 -15.69 -8.34
C LYS A 86 -6.15 -15.58 -9.58
N ALA A 87 -5.47 -14.45 -9.76
CA ALA A 87 -4.62 -14.20 -10.91
C ALA A 87 -3.16 -14.66 -10.71
N GLY A 88 -2.75 -15.07 -9.52
CA GLY A 88 -1.36 -15.39 -9.20
C GLY A 88 -0.45 -14.16 -9.21
N VAL A 89 -0.97 -12.99 -8.86
CA VAL A 89 -0.26 -11.70 -8.87
C VAL A 89 0.07 -11.30 -7.43
N ALA A 90 1.30 -10.84 -7.20
CA ALA A 90 1.74 -10.38 -5.88
C ALA A 90 0.92 -9.17 -5.41
N TYR A 91 0.64 -9.12 -4.11
CA TYR A 91 -0.20 -8.09 -3.49
C TYR A 91 0.47 -7.46 -2.27
N PHE A 92 0.39 -6.15 -2.20
CA PHE A 92 0.88 -5.32 -1.08
C PHE A 92 -0.15 -4.27 -0.73
N ASP A 93 -0.36 -3.99 0.55
CA ASP A 93 -1.20 -2.87 1.01
C ASP A 93 -0.58 -2.13 2.20
N LEU A 94 -1.23 -1.02 2.57
CA LEU A 94 -0.78 -0.12 3.63
C LEU A 94 -1.70 -0.16 4.86
N THR A 95 -2.67 -1.08 4.88
CA THR A 95 -3.73 -1.08 5.89
C THR A 95 -3.24 -1.51 7.26
N GLU A 96 -3.82 -0.90 8.28
CA GLU A 96 -3.72 -1.30 9.69
C GLU A 96 -4.94 -2.11 10.17
N ASP A 97 -5.99 -2.20 9.32
CA ASP A 97 -7.21 -2.93 9.62
C ASP A 97 -6.94 -4.41 9.92
N VAL A 98 -7.37 -4.86 11.11
CA VAL A 98 -7.05 -6.19 11.64
C VAL A 98 -7.66 -7.30 10.78
N ASP A 99 -8.93 -7.15 10.40
CA ASP A 99 -9.65 -8.14 9.60
C ASP A 99 -9.08 -8.27 8.19
N THR A 100 -8.71 -7.15 7.58
CA THR A 100 -8.04 -7.14 6.27
C THR A 100 -6.67 -7.80 6.36
N THR A 101 -5.90 -7.49 7.39
CA THR A 101 -4.59 -8.10 7.63
C THR A 101 -4.69 -9.61 7.80
N ALA A 102 -5.65 -10.08 8.61
CA ALA A 102 -5.89 -11.52 8.79
C ALA A 102 -6.29 -12.20 7.48
N PHE A 103 -7.17 -11.56 6.70
CA PHE A 103 -7.59 -12.07 5.39
C PHE A 103 -6.41 -12.20 4.41
N VAL A 104 -5.57 -11.16 4.29
CA VAL A 104 -4.42 -11.16 3.37
C VAL A 104 -3.37 -12.19 3.80
N ARG A 105 -3.10 -12.33 5.10
CA ARG A 105 -2.24 -13.39 5.64
C ARG A 105 -2.79 -14.79 5.36
N GLY A 106 -4.11 -14.97 5.42
CA GLY A 106 -4.76 -16.22 5.03
C GLY A 106 -4.57 -16.54 3.54
N LEU A 107 -4.57 -15.55 2.65
CA LEU A 107 -4.22 -15.72 1.24
C LEU A 107 -2.75 -16.11 1.07
N ALA A 108 -1.83 -15.46 1.80
CA ALA A 108 -0.41 -15.81 1.76
C ALA A 108 -0.16 -17.29 2.11
N ALA A 109 -0.83 -17.77 3.17
CA ALA A 109 -0.71 -19.18 3.59
C ALA A 109 -1.24 -20.16 2.52
N LYS A 110 -2.32 -19.80 1.81
CA LYS A 110 -2.93 -20.64 0.76
C LYS A 110 -2.17 -20.61 -0.56
N HIS A 111 -1.52 -19.51 -0.87
CA HIS A 111 -0.87 -19.26 -2.18
C HIS A 111 0.64 -19.07 -2.04
N GLY A 112 1.32 -19.97 -1.34
CA GLY A 112 2.73 -19.88 -0.93
C GLY A 112 3.78 -19.61 -2.04
N ARG A 113 3.39 -19.61 -3.31
CA ARG A 113 4.25 -19.22 -4.45
C ARG A 113 4.12 -17.74 -4.83
N VAL A 114 3.20 -17.02 -4.22
CA VAL A 114 2.90 -15.61 -4.53
C VAL A 114 2.95 -14.80 -3.24
N THR A 115 3.59 -13.65 -3.29
CA THR A 115 3.72 -12.76 -2.13
C THR A 115 2.42 -12.02 -1.87
N PHE A 116 1.90 -12.13 -0.65
CA PHE A 116 0.82 -11.32 -0.11
C PHE A 116 1.31 -10.66 1.18
N MET A 117 1.51 -9.36 1.16
CA MET A 117 2.09 -8.62 2.28
C MET A 117 1.20 -7.43 2.64
N PRO A 118 0.41 -7.54 3.71
CA PRO A 118 -0.30 -6.40 4.27
C PRO A 118 0.64 -5.53 5.10
N GLN A 119 0.16 -4.37 5.55
CA GLN A 119 0.85 -3.51 6.52
C GLN A 119 2.20 -2.95 6.01
N CYS A 120 2.30 -2.62 4.72
CA CYS A 120 3.50 -2.03 4.13
C CYS A 120 3.52 -0.49 4.22
N GLY A 121 2.92 0.08 5.27
CA GLY A 121 2.90 1.52 5.52
C GLY A 121 4.12 2.03 6.29
N LEU A 122 3.97 3.18 6.95
CA LEU A 122 4.98 3.73 7.86
C LEU A 122 4.90 3.01 9.21
N ALA A 123 3.72 2.96 9.80
CA ALA A 123 3.36 2.21 11.01
C ALA A 123 1.88 1.78 10.88
N PRO A 124 1.65 0.48 10.74
CA PRO A 124 2.60 -0.62 10.62
C PRO A 124 3.36 -0.64 9.29
N GLY A 125 4.62 -1.09 9.32
CA GLY A 125 5.45 -1.29 8.13
C GLY A 125 6.91 -0.88 8.35
N ALA A 126 7.32 0.27 7.84
CA ALA A 126 8.72 0.71 7.84
C ALA A 126 9.33 0.73 9.26
N ILE A 127 8.59 1.23 10.26
CA ILE A 127 9.09 1.28 11.66
C ILE A 127 9.34 -0.12 12.22
N ASN A 128 8.52 -1.10 11.86
CA ASN A 128 8.69 -2.48 12.30
C ASN A 128 9.95 -3.12 11.67
N ILE A 129 10.22 -2.82 10.41
CA ILE A 129 11.43 -3.29 9.71
C ILE A 129 12.68 -2.70 10.35
N VAL A 130 12.68 -1.38 10.60
CA VAL A 130 13.80 -0.69 11.26
C VAL A 130 14.00 -1.21 12.68
N GLY A 131 12.92 -1.27 13.49
CA GLY A 131 12.98 -1.78 14.85
C GLY A 131 13.47 -3.23 14.93
N GLY A 132 12.96 -4.10 14.05
CA GLY A 132 13.39 -5.49 13.97
C GLY A 132 14.86 -5.63 13.54
N SER A 133 15.31 -4.82 12.59
CA SER A 133 16.72 -4.79 12.17
C SER A 133 17.67 -4.35 13.29
N LEU A 134 17.31 -3.29 14.02
CA LEU A 134 18.08 -2.82 15.16
C LEU A 134 18.11 -3.86 16.29
N ALA A 135 16.96 -4.44 16.64
CA ALA A 135 16.87 -5.47 17.66
C ALA A 135 17.71 -6.70 17.34
N SER A 136 17.71 -7.14 16.08
CA SER A 136 18.50 -8.31 15.64
C SER A 136 20.02 -8.05 15.59
N SER A 137 20.46 -6.80 15.65
CA SER A 137 21.89 -6.44 15.74
C SER A 137 22.45 -6.49 17.17
N LEU A 138 21.59 -6.68 18.17
CA LEU A 138 21.95 -6.71 19.59
C LEU A 138 21.98 -8.16 20.12
N SER A 139 22.87 -8.44 21.06
CA SER A 139 22.99 -9.76 21.69
C SER A 139 21.75 -10.09 22.56
N SER A 140 21.09 -9.09 23.12
CA SER A 140 19.84 -9.22 23.86
C SER A 140 19.07 -7.91 23.83
N VAL A 141 17.73 -8.00 23.80
CA VAL A 141 16.83 -6.84 23.84
C VAL A 141 15.90 -7.01 25.03
N ARG A 142 16.00 -6.11 26.01
CA ARG A 142 15.11 -6.10 27.17
C ARG A 142 13.83 -5.34 26.90
N TYR A 143 13.91 -4.28 26.10
CA TYR A 143 12.80 -3.38 25.81
C TYR A 143 12.97 -2.75 24.43
N CYS A 144 11.88 -2.63 23.66
CA CYS A 144 11.85 -1.94 22.38
C CYS A 144 10.63 -1.02 22.33
N GLU A 145 10.84 0.26 22.20
CA GLU A 145 9.78 1.25 22.04
C GLU A 145 9.87 1.89 20.66
N MET A 146 8.76 1.83 19.93
CA MET A 146 8.65 2.41 18.60
C MET A 146 7.57 3.49 18.61
N ARG A 147 7.91 4.71 18.19
CA ARG A 147 6.99 5.83 18.12
C ARG A 147 6.91 6.37 16.71
N VAL A 148 5.71 6.59 16.23
CA VAL A 148 5.41 7.24 14.95
C VAL A 148 4.39 8.33 15.19
N GLY A 149 4.59 9.48 14.56
CA GLY A 149 3.66 10.58 14.62
C GLY A 149 3.75 11.46 13.38
N ALA A 150 2.65 12.08 13.02
CA ALA A 150 2.59 13.13 12.00
C ALA A 150 1.82 14.31 12.60
N LEU A 151 2.52 15.39 12.91
CA LEU A 151 1.93 16.58 13.49
C LEU A 151 2.01 17.73 12.51
N PRO A 152 1.01 18.64 12.49
CA PRO A 152 1.07 19.85 11.68
C PRO A 152 2.16 20.78 12.21
N LEU A 153 2.91 21.40 11.31
CA LEU A 153 3.89 22.45 11.65
C LEU A 153 3.25 23.63 12.42
N ASN A 154 2.01 23.96 12.04
CA ASN A 154 1.22 25.01 12.69
C ASN A 154 -0.06 24.38 13.24
N ALA A 155 -0.09 24.09 14.52
CA ALA A 155 -1.26 23.56 15.18
C ALA A 155 -2.30 24.64 15.41
N SER A 156 -3.43 24.57 14.69
CA SER A 156 -4.52 25.55 14.75
C SER A 156 -5.70 25.15 15.64
N ASN A 157 -5.66 23.95 16.22
CA ASN A 157 -6.72 23.43 17.08
C ASN A 157 -6.21 22.97 18.46
N GLN A 158 -7.13 22.78 19.40
CA GLN A 158 -6.80 22.38 20.78
C GLN A 158 -6.07 21.04 20.86
N MET A 159 -6.35 20.11 19.96
CA MET A 159 -5.71 18.79 19.92
C MET A 159 -4.30 18.84 19.30
N LYS A 160 -3.89 19.95 18.71
CA LYS A 160 -2.62 20.11 17.97
C LYS A 160 -2.39 19.01 16.94
N TYR A 161 -3.48 18.49 16.38
CA TYR A 161 -3.50 17.37 15.45
C TYR A 161 -4.34 17.72 14.21
N TYR A 162 -3.88 17.29 13.05
CA TYR A 162 -4.59 17.45 11.79
C TYR A 162 -4.68 16.09 11.08
N LEU A 163 -5.90 15.60 10.89
CA LEU A 163 -6.15 14.36 10.19
C LEU A 163 -6.00 14.57 8.69
N SER A 164 -4.99 13.97 8.08
CA SER A 164 -4.71 14.06 6.64
C SER A 164 -5.00 12.78 5.86
N TRP A 165 -5.46 11.72 6.54
CA TRP A 165 -5.82 10.42 5.96
C TRP A 165 -7.22 9.96 6.40
N SER A 166 -7.45 8.68 6.63
CA SER A 166 -8.77 8.15 6.96
C SER A 166 -9.18 8.38 8.40
N THR A 167 -10.34 9.03 8.62
CA THR A 167 -10.95 9.16 9.96
C THR A 167 -11.29 7.80 10.56
N ALA A 168 -11.74 6.86 9.74
CA ALA A 168 -12.06 5.50 10.17
C ALA A 168 -10.82 4.75 10.67
N GLY A 169 -9.65 4.96 10.06
CA GLY A 169 -8.39 4.38 10.52
C GLY A 169 -7.87 4.96 11.84
N LEU A 170 -8.35 6.14 12.25
CA LEU A 170 -7.99 6.73 13.54
C LEU A 170 -8.86 6.19 14.68
N ILE A 171 -10.09 5.75 14.38
CA ILE A 171 -11.09 5.32 15.37
C ILE A 171 -11.01 3.80 15.64
N ASN A 172 -10.48 3.03 14.70
CA ASN A 172 -10.30 1.58 14.84
C ASN A 172 -9.13 1.25 15.80
#